data_a8058bf9453b798b6e5882b9ab575759
#
_entry.id   a8058bf9453b798b6e5882b9ab575759
#
_cell.length_a   1.000
_cell.length_b   1.000
_cell.length_c   1.000
_cell.angle_alpha   90.00
_cell.angle_beta   90.00
_cell.angle_gamma   90.00
#
_symmetry.space_group_name_H-M   'P 1'
#
loop_
_entity.id
_entity.type
_entity.pdbx_description
1 polymer ?
#
loop_
_entity_poly.entity_id
_entity_poly.type
_entity_poly.pdbx_seq_one_letter_code
_entity_poly.pdbx_strand_id
1 'polypeptide(L)'
;MMNVYACGGAGVNIAKKIKNGLANIYYIDTSTSNLKDISDRSKVYRVSGMDGAGKDFKVTYENFKDKGYEVLSEFTPSDQLNILLSSTCGGSGGMLSAILATELIRQKKPFVIIGVESFTSSKEMQNTLNLLKTYKGISAKNKANVCVLLENNEDTEKDVRSNRDKADKAALTGVNVFALLTDRTRTEEFDNADLNNFINFDRVTDNEPSATTLVVCNNEKTPQNSNTHIAAMLHITSSRDRDIVGEPPDYLCTCIVTDPEMNDLDYRIDNVIGGIDDRIRYYEKRIAQHNEKKNFKTMKGVDVSDANEDGFVF
;
A
#
# COMPACT_ATOMS: atom_id res chain seq x y z
N MET A 1 2.05 -16.29 10.40
CA MET A 1 0.83 -15.47 10.16
C MET A 1 1.26 -14.05 9.88
N MET A 2 0.71 -13.42 8.87
CA MET A 2 1.01 -12.03 8.53
C MET A 2 0.47 -11.04 9.56
N ASN A 3 1.03 -9.84 9.59
CA ASN A 3 0.53 -8.72 10.38
C ASN A 3 -0.11 -7.65 9.49
N VAL A 4 -1.14 -6.96 10.01
CA VAL A 4 -1.76 -5.79 9.39
C VAL A 4 -1.65 -4.62 10.38
N TYR A 5 -0.95 -3.58 9.99
CA TYR A 5 -0.87 -2.31 10.70
C TYR A 5 -1.87 -1.34 10.06
N ALA A 6 -3.01 -1.19 10.71
CA ALA A 6 -4.11 -0.34 10.26
C ALA A 6 -3.85 1.11 10.67
N CYS A 7 -3.37 1.92 9.74
CA CYS A 7 -2.90 3.28 9.98
C CYS A 7 -3.96 4.33 9.66
N GLY A 8 -4.35 5.13 10.64
CA GLY A 8 -5.35 6.19 10.51
C GLY A 8 -6.77 5.67 10.35
N GLY A 9 -7.74 6.58 10.33
CA GLY A 9 -9.17 6.23 10.37
C GLY A 9 -9.64 5.31 9.24
N ALA A 10 -9.16 5.48 8.00
CA ALA A 10 -9.54 4.61 6.88
C ALA A 10 -8.95 3.20 7.08
N GLY A 11 -7.65 3.08 7.38
CA GLY A 11 -7.02 1.80 7.67
C GLY A 11 -7.73 1.05 8.79
N VAL A 12 -8.03 1.74 9.89
CA VAL A 12 -8.77 1.18 11.03
C VAL A 12 -10.17 0.68 10.62
N ASN A 13 -10.91 1.45 9.81
CA ASN A 13 -12.27 1.06 9.40
C ASN A 13 -12.27 -0.13 8.43
N ILE A 14 -11.29 -0.22 7.55
CA ILE A 14 -11.14 -1.39 6.65
C ILE A 14 -10.72 -2.61 7.46
N ALA A 15 -9.74 -2.46 8.35
CA ALA A 15 -9.21 -3.55 9.16
C ALA A 15 -10.24 -4.19 10.09
N LYS A 16 -11.21 -3.43 10.60
CA LYS A 16 -12.36 -3.97 11.37
C LYS A 16 -13.21 -4.99 10.58
N LYS A 17 -13.12 -5.00 9.25
CA LYS A 17 -13.85 -5.92 8.36
C LYS A 17 -13.05 -7.19 8.02
N ILE A 18 -11.77 -7.27 8.40
CA ILE A 18 -10.94 -8.47 8.19
C ILE A 18 -11.46 -9.60 9.08
N LYS A 19 -11.65 -10.78 8.50
CA LYS A 19 -12.10 -11.97 9.24
C LYS A 19 -11.08 -12.37 10.32
N ASN A 20 -11.57 -12.75 11.48
CA ASN A 20 -10.73 -13.24 12.56
C ASN A 20 -9.88 -14.44 12.12
N GLY A 21 -8.63 -14.47 12.54
CA GLY A 21 -7.70 -15.56 12.25
C GLY A 21 -6.91 -15.43 10.94
N LEU A 22 -7.25 -14.49 10.06
CA LEU A 22 -6.50 -14.27 8.81
C LEU A 22 -5.16 -13.55 9.03
N ALA A 23 -5.11 -12.63 9.99
CA ALA A 23 -3.93 -11.84 10.30
C ALA A 23 -3.93 -11.39 11.77
N ASN A 24 -2.76 -11.01 12.28
CA ASN A 24 -2.69 -10.19 13.48
C ASN A 24 -2.94 -8.73 13.07
N ILE A 25 -3.92 -8.08 13.67
CA ILE A 25 -4.30 -6.71 13.32
C ILE A 25 -3.92 -5.77 14.46
N TYR A 26 -3.16 -4.72 14.12
CA TYR A 26 -2.76 -3.65 15.03
C TYR A 26 -3.31 -2.32 14.53
N TYR A 27 -3.90 -1.53 15.42
CA TYR A 27 -4.61 -0.30 15.10
C TYR A 27 -3.81 0.91 15.57
N ILE A 28 -3.39 1.75 14.62
CA ILE A 28 -2.51 2.89 14.88
C ILE A 28 -3.18 4.16 14.37
N ASP A 29 -3.52 5.07 15.25
CA ASP A 29 -4.15 6.34 14.85
C ASP A 29 -3.79 7.48 15.82
N THR A 30 -3.97 8.69 15.33
CA THR A 30 -3.88 9.93 16.09
C THR A 30 -5.21 10.27 16.77
N SER A 31 -6.35 9.79 16.26
CA SER A 31 -7.69 10.12 16.74
C SER A 31 -8.28 9.08 17.67
N THR A 32 -8.69 9.53 18.84
CA THR A 32 -9.41 8.72 19.84
C THR A 32 -10.72 8.15 19.28
N SER A 33 -11.43 8.94 18.46
CA SER A 33 -12.75 8.57 17.94
C SER A 33 -12.70 7.32 17.04
N ASN A 34 -11.62 7.13 16.27
CA ASN A 34 -11.45 6.00 15.38
C ASN A 34 -11.12 4.69 16.14
N LEU A 35 -10.50 4.82 17.31
CA LEU A 35 -10.01 3.70 18.13
C LEU A 35 -10.97 3.27 19.24
N LYS A 36 -12.00 4.06 19.55
CA LYS A 36 -12.88 3.82 20.71
C LYS A 36 -13.58 2.47 20.72
N ASP A 37 -13.95 1.95 19.53
CA ASP A 37 -14.73 0.72 19.37
C ASP A 37 -13.86 -0.54 19.26
N ILE A 38 -12.52 -0.43 19.39
CA ILE A 38 -11.62 -1.58 19.43
C ILE A 38 -11.64 -2.17 20.85
N SER A 39 -12.15 -3.38 20.97
CA SER A 39 -12.30 -4.06 22.28
C SER A 39 -10.95 -4.50 22.87
N ASP A 40 -10.06 -5.03 22.04
CA ASP A 40 -8.73 -5.47 22.46
C ASP A 40 -7.74 -4.29 22.45
N ARG A 41 -7.56 -3.67 23.60
CA ARG A 41 -6.68 -2.52 23.79
C ARG A 41 -5.21 -2.85 23.66
N SER A 42 -4.80 -4.08 23.82
CA SER A 42 -3.42 -4.52 23.62
C SER A 42 -2.96 -4.45 22.15
N LYS A 43 -3.88 -4.24 21.23
CA LYS A 43 -3.64 -4.10 19.79
C LYS A 43 -3.76 -2.66 19.28
N VAL A 44 -3.84 -1.69 20.20
CA VAL A 44 -4.11 -0.29 19.86
C VAL A 44 -2.95 0.60 20.28
N TYR A 45 -2.35 1.28 19.31
CA TYR A 45 -1.39 2.36 19.55
C TYR A 45 -2.02 3.71 19.19
N ARG A 46 -2.22 4.56 20.19
CA ARG A 46 -2.65 5.93 19.97
C ARG A 46 -1.46 6.88 20.00
N VAL A 47 -1.24 7.59 18.90
CA VAL A 47 -0.19 8.62 18.85
C VAL A 47 -0.53 9.73 19.87
N SER A 48 0.33 9.91 20.85
CA SER A 48 0.17 10.94 21.89
C SER A 48 0.46 12.34 21.33
N GLY A 49 -0.07 13.37 22.03
CA GLY A 49 0.19 14.78 21.70
C GLY A 49 -0.72 15.37 20.63
N MET A 50 -1.64 14.57 20.06
CA MET A 50 -2.62 15.05 19.08
C MET A 50 -3.92 14.25 19.11
N ASP A 51 -5.00 14.83 18.60
CA ASP A 51 -6.28 14.13 18.37
C ASP A 51 -6.81 14.44 16.96
N GLY A 52 -6.28 13.66 15.99
CA GLY A 52 -6.48 13.88 14.56
C GLY A 52 -5.45 14.83 13.96
N ALA A 53 -5.18 14.68 12.67
CA ALA A 53 -4.18 15.46 11.93
C ALA A 53 -4.76 16.59 11.06
N GLY A 54 -6.09 16.74 10.97
CA GLY A 54 -6.71 17.78 10.14
C GLY A 54 -6.29 17.75 8.66
N LYS A 55 -5.92 16.59 8.10
CA LYS A 55 -5.31 16.41 6.76
C LYS A 55 -3.94 17.10 6.61
N ASP A 56 -3.19 17.24 7.70
CA ASP A 56 -1.84 17.81 7.70
C ASP A 56 -0.79 16.72 7.97
N PHE A 57 0.01 16.40 6.95
CA PHE A 57 1.09 15.42 7.05
C PHE A 57 2.21 15.85 7.98
N LYS A 58 2.56 17.14 7.97
CA LYS A 58 3.67 17.68 8.78
C LYS A 58 3.39 17.52 10.26
N VAL A 59 2.16 17.81 10.69
CA VAL A 59 1.76 17.63 12.09
C VAL A 59 1.90 16.17 12.53
N THR A 60 1.48 15.21 11.68
CA THR A 60 1.65 13.78 11.99
C THR A 60 3.13 13.38 12.01
N TYR A 61 3.91 13.83 11.04
CA TYR A 61 5.35 13.54 10.97
C TYR A 61 6.07 14.00 12.23
N GLU A 62 5.91 15.28 12.65
CA GLU A 62 6.58 15.82 13.82
C GLU A 62 6.23 15.09 15.14
N ASN A 63 5.02 14.55 15.24
CA ASN A 63 4.59 13.82 16.42
C ASN A 63 4.93 12.31 16.40
N PHE A 64 5.28 11.75 15.25
CA PHE A 64 5.44 10.30 15.10
C PHE A 64 6.81 9.87 14.54
N LYS A 65 7.61 10.75 13.93
CA LYS A 65 8.86 10.40 13.22
C LYS A 65 9.82 9.52 14.03
N ASP A 66 9.90 9.72 15.34
CA ASP A 66 10.79 9.01 16.24
C ASP A 66 10.13 7.80 16.94
N LYS A 67 8.85 7.50 16.63
CA LYS A 67 8.06 6.48 17.32
C LYS A 67 7.88 5.18 16.52
N GLY A 68 8.33 5.13 15.27
CA GLY A 68 8.19 3.93 14.45
C GLY A 68 8.81 2.69 15.09
N TYR A 69 9.99 2.83 15.67
CA TYR A 69 10.65 1.74 16.40
C TYR A 69 9.85 1.29 17.63
N GLU A 70 9.32 2.22 18.42
CA GLU A 70 8.50 1.93 19.61
C GLU A 70 7.29 1.07 19.22
N VAL A 71 6.55 1.50 18.19
CA VAL A 71 5.38 0.77 17.67
C VAL A 71 5.73 -0.64 17.22
N LEU A 72 6.82 -0.80 16.45
CA LEU A 72 7.23 -2.12 15.97
C LEU A 72 7.92 -2.98 17.05
N SER A 73 8.33 -2.38 18.15
CA SER A 73 8.78 -3.14 19.34
C SER A 73 7.60 -3.66 20.15
N GLU A 74 6.51 -2.89 20.24
CA GLU A 74 5.27 -3.31 20.88
C GLU A 74 4.51 -4.33 20.01
N PHE A 75 4.44 -4.07 18.71
CA PHE A 75 3.76 -4.92 17.73
C PHE A 75 4.79 -5.56 16.80
N THR A 76 5.48 -6.57 17.30
CA THR A 76 6.61 -7.21 16.60
C THR A 76 6.27 -7.60 15.16
N PRO A 77 7.04 -7.15 14.16
CA PRO A 77 6.78 -7.46 12.76
C PRO A 77 6.88 -8.97 12.46
N SER A 78 6.01 -9.42 11.57
CA SER A 78 6.04 -10.78 11.04
C SER A 78 7.25 -10.99 10.12
N ASP A 79 7.83 -12.19 10.16
CA ASP A 79 8.83 -12.61 9.19
C ASP A 79 8.21 -13.04 7.85
N GLN A 80 6.91 -13.29 7.81
CA GLN A 80 6.22 -13.69 6.58
C GLN A 80 5.84 -12.47 5.74
N LEU A 81 4.99 -11.57 6.30
CA LEU A 81 4.53 -10.36 5.62
C LEU A 81 3.97 -9.36 6.64
N ASN A 82 4.15 -8.09 6.35
CA ASN A 82 3.57 -6.97 7.08
C ASN A 82 2.80 -6.08 6.10
N ILE A 83 1.50 -5.89 6.32
CA ILE A 83 0.68 -5.00 5.51
C ILE A 83 0.52 -3.67 6.24
N LEU A 84 0.87 -2.58 5.57
CA LEU A 84 0.59 -1.22 6.01
C LEU A 84 -0.68 -0.75 5.30
N LEU A 85 -1.81 -0.74 6.01
CA LEU A 85 -3.13 -0.42 5.46
C LEU A 85 -3.51 1.00 5.84
N SER A 86 -3.69 1.88 4.85
CA SER A 86 -3.95 3.30 5.10
C SER A 86 -4.74 3.98 3.98
N SER A 87 -5.16 5.22 4.23
CA SER A 87 -5.54 6.15 3.16
C SER A 87 -4.35 7.02 2.78
N THR A 88 -4.16 7.24 1.50
CA THR A 88 -3.09 8.12 0.98
C THR A 88 -3.44 9.60 1.11
N CYS A 89 -4.72 9.93 1.17
CA CYS A 89 -5.23 11.30 1.09
C CYS A 89 -5.50 11.96 2.45
N GLY A 90 -5.51 11.18 3.53
CA GLY A 90 -5.71 11.67 4.90
C GLY A 90 -4.47 12.37 5.47
N GLY A 91 -4.58 12.97 6.65
CA GLY A 91 -3.45 13.63 7.32
C GLY A 91 -2.58 12.69 8.15
N SER A 92 -3.13 11.59 8.67
CA SER A 92 -2.41 10.70 9.58
C SER A 92 -2.03 9.35 8.95
N GLY A 93 -2.98 8.63 8.34
CA GLY A 93 -2.78 7.25 7.93
C GLY A 93 -1.61 7.04 6.98
N GLY A 94 -1.52 7.86 5.91
CA GLY A 94 -0.43 7.77 4.95
C GLY A 94 0.94 8.05 5.57
N MET A 95 1.03 9.08 6.43
CA MET A 95 2.29 9.44 7.10
C MET A 95 2.70 8.38 8.11
N LEU A 96 1.76 7.83 8.89
CA LEU A 96 2.03 6.72 9.81
C LEU A 96 2.57 5.51 9.04
N SER A 97 1.94 5.14 7.91
CA SER A 97 2.41 4.02 7.10
C SER A 97 3.80 4.25 6.51
N ALA A 98 4.12 5.48 6.07
CA ALA A 98 5.44 5.82 5.53
C ALA A 98 6.56 5.71 6.58
N ILE A 99 6.30 6.16 7.81
CA ILE A 99 7.26 6.05 8.92
C ILE A 99 7.46 4.58 9.29
N LEU A 100 6.38 3.79 9.39
CA LEU A 100 6.49 2.36 9.67
C LEU A 100 7.18 1.59 8.53
N ALA A 101 6.96 1.97 7.27
CA ALA A 101 7.67 1.40 6.13
C ALA A 101 9.18 1.61 6.24
N THR A 102 9.62 2.82 6.61
CA THR A 102 11.04 3.13 6.84
C THR A 102 11.63 2.24 7.94
N GLU A 103 10.88 2.02 9.01
CA GLU A 103 11.32 1.17 10.12
C GLU A 103 11.35 -0.32 9.75
N LEU A 104 10.37 -0.82 8.97
CA LEU A 104 10.36 -2.20 8.46
C LEU A 104 11.53 -2.46 7.53
N ILE A 105 11.90 -1.49 6.66
CA ILE A 105 13.11 -1.56 5.84
C ILE A 105 14.35 -1.69 6.72
N ARG A 106 14.48 -0.86 7.76
CA ARG A 106 15.62 -0.90 8.69
C ARG A 106 15.73 -2.25 9.37
N GLN A 107 14.60 -2.87 9.74
CA GLN A 107 14.53 -4.20 10.35
C GLN A 107 14.59 -5.35 9.34
N LYS A 108 14.70 -5.06 8.03
CA LYS A 108 14.72 -6.05 6.93
C LYS A 108 13.48 -6.97 6.95
N LYS A 109 12.31 -6.44 7.28
CA LYS A 109 11.05 -7.18 7.31
C LYS A 109 10.29 -6.98 5.99
N PRO A 110 9.75 -8.05 5.39
CA PRO A 110 8.95 -7.94 4.16
C PRO A 110 7.67 -7.19 4.45
N PHE A 111 7.30 -6.25 3.57
CA PHE A 111 6.07 -5.49 3.69
C PHE A 111 5.50 -5.06 2.34
N VAL A 112 4.20 -4.80 2.36
CA VAL A 112 3.44 -4.19 1.26
C VAL A 112 2.57 -3.08 1.83
N ILE A 113 2.42 -1.99 1.11
CA ILE A 113 1.50 -0.93 1.44
C ILE A 113 0.21 -1.13 0.64
N ILE A 114 -0.94 -1.10 1.31
CA ILE A 114 -2.26 -1.02 0.66
C ILE A 114 -2.84 0.35 0.98
N GLY A 115 -2.95 1.18 -0.05
CA GLY A 115 -3.37 2.57 0.06
C GLY A 115 -4.71 2.85 -0.62
N VAL A 116 -5.65 3.48 0.09
CA VAL A 116 -6.90 3.96 -0.52
C VAL A 116 -6.75 5.43 -0.88
N GLU A 117 -6.93 5.73 -2.16
CA GLU A 117 -6.85 7.08 -2.71
C GLU A 117 -8.22 7.76 -2.74
N SER A 118 -8.25 9.09 -2.75
CA SER A 118 -9.45 9.90 -2.90
C SER A 118 -9.21 11.08 -3.83
N PHE A 119 -10.21 11.37 -4.67
CA PHE A 119 -10.23 12.49 -5.61
C PHE A 119 -11.24 13.57 -5.21
N THR A 120 -11.70 13.59 -3.97
CA THR A 120 -12.80 14.44 -3.54
C THR A 120 -12.43 15.91 -3.45
N SER A 121 -11.17 16.23 -3.11
CA SER A 121 -10.70 17.61 -2.96
C SER A 121 -9.25 17.79 -3.41
N SER A 122 -8.87 19.05 -3.75
CA SER A 122 -7.48 19.40 -4.08
C SER A 122 -6.51 19.04 -2.94
N LYS A 123 -6.90 19.25 -1.68
CA LYS A 123 -6.05 18.93 -0.52
C LYS A 123 -5.81 17.42 -0.42
N GLU A 124 -6.81 16.59 -0.67
CA GLU A 124 -6.67 15.14 -0.67
C GLU A 124 -5.78 14.66 -1.81
N MET A 125 -5.96 15.21 -3.02
CA MET A 125 -5.08 14.92 -4.16
C MET A 125 -3.64 15.34 -3.89
N GLN A 126 -3.42 16.53 -3.29
CA GLN A 126 -2.10 17.00 -2.92
C GLN A 126 -1.43 16.10 -1.87
N ASN A 127 -2.18 15.66 -0.86
CA ASN A 127 -1.68 14.72 0.14
C ASN A 127 -1.25 13.39 -0.51
N THR A 128 -2.07 12.84 -1.41
CA THR A 128 -1.68 11.62 -2.14
C THR A 128 -0.42 11.85 -2.97
N LEU A 129 -0.34 12.96 -3.70
CA LEU A 129 0.86 13.30 -4.49
C LEU A 129 2.11 13.36 -3.60
N ASN A 130 2.04 14.06 -2.47
CA ASN A 130 3.15 14.17 -1.53
C ASN A 130 3.55 12.81 -0.96
N LEU A 131 2.57 11.96 -0.63
CA LEU A 131 2.84 10.62 -0.11
C LEU A 131 3.51 9.71 -1.15
N LEU A 132 3.08 9.75 -2.41
CA LEU A 132 3.73 8.98 -3.48
C LEU A 132 5.19 9.43 -3.68
N LYS A 133 5.45 10.74 -3.64
CA LYS A 133 6.82 11.29 -3.65
C LYS A 133 7.62 10.86 -2.41
N THR A 134 6.98 10.79 -1.25
CA THR A 134 7.59 10.25 -0.01
C THR A 134 7.98 8.79 -0.18
N TYR A 135 7.14 7.94 -0.75
CA TYR A 135 7.51 6.53 -1.00
C TYR A 135 8.71 6.40 -1.93
N LYS A 136 8.80 7.22 -2.98
CA LYS A 136 10.00 7.30 -3.83
C LYS A 136 11.24 7.74 -3.03
N GLY A 137 11.11 8.77 -2.21
CA GLY A 137 12.20 9.27 -1.36
C GLY A 137 12.70 8.21 -0.38
N ILE A 138 11.78 7.49 0.28
CA ILE A 138 12.11 6.39 1.20
C ILE A 138 12.85 5.27 0.46
N SER A 139 12.34 4.85 -0.69
CA SER A 139 12.97 3.81 -1.52
C SER A 139 14.39 4.20 -1.94
N ALA A 140 14.55 5.39 -2.51
CA ALA A 140 15.85 5.89 -2.99
C ALA A 140 16.86 6.05 -1.84
N LYS A 141 16.45 6.62 -0.71
CA LYS A 141 17.32 6.83 0.45
C LYS A 141 17.80 5.51 1.06
N ASN A 142 16.92 4.52 1.18
CA ASN A 142 17.21 3.25 1.85
C ASN A 142 17.70 2.17 0.87
N LYS A 143 17.71 2.43 -0.44
CA LYS A 143 18.00 1.44 -1.48
C LYS A 143 17.17 0.16 -1.27
N ALA A 144 15.85 0.32 -1.17
CA ALA A 144 14.92 -0.76 -0.86
C ALA A 144 13.64 -0.61 -1.67
N ASN A 145 13.00 -1.72 -2.01
CA ASN A 145 11.71 -1.69 -2.67
C ASN A 145 10.60 -1.20 -1.73
N VAL A 146 9.70 -0.38 -2.27
CA VAL A 146 8.46 0.04 -1.62
C VAL A 146 7.29 -0.31 -2.54
N CYS A 147 6.68 -1.46 -2.32
CA CYS A 147 5.58 -1.97 -3.14
C CYS A 147 4.24 -1.46 -2.63
N VAL A 148 3.47 -0.78 -3.49
CA VAL A 148 2.21 -0.13 -3.12
C VAL A 148 1.06 -0.63 -3.99
N LEU A 149 0.05 -1.25 -3.38
CA LEU A 149 -1.25 -1.51 -3.99
C LEU A 149 -2.14 -0.29 -3.76
N LEU A 150 -2.57 0.37 -4.83
CA LEU A 150 -3.38 1.58 -4.78
C LEU A 150 -4.80 1.30 -5.24
N GLU A 151 -5.75 1.46 -4.31
CA GLU A 151 -7.17 1.36 -4.59
C GLU A 151 -7.80 2.75 -4.57
N ASN A 152 -8.53 3.12 -5.61
CA ASN A 152 -9.07 4.46 -5.73
C ASN A 152 -10.60 4.49 -5.70
N ASN A 153 -11.14 5.63 -5.27
CA ASN A 153 -12.56 5.90 -5.28
C ASN A 153 -13.00 6.71 -6.52
N GLU A 154 -12.17 6.75 -7.57
CA GLU A 154 -12.53 7.37 -8.84
C GLU A 154 -13.40 6.40 -9.62
N ASP A 155 -14.70 6.63 -9.57
CA ASP A 155 -15.66 5.93 -10.40
C ASP A 155 -16.58 6.94 -11.12
N THR A 156 -17.17 6.48 -12.19
CA THR A 156 -18.15 7.25 -12.98
C THR A 156 -19.49 7.42 -12.27
N GLU A 157 -19.72 6.71 -11.19
CA GLU A 157 -20.94 6.84 -10.40
C GLU A 157 -20.95 8.14 -9.60
N LYS A 158 -22.11 8.78 -9.55
CA LYS A 158 -22.30 10.08 -8.87
C LYS A 158 -22.25 9.99 -7.34
N ASP A 159 -22.33 8.80 -6.77
CA ASP A 159 -22.38 8.62 -5.31
C ASP A 159 -20.98 8.41 -4.72
N VAL A 160 -20.51 9.42 -4.01
CA VAL A 160 -19.19 9.40 -3.32
C VAL A 160 -19.11 8.30 -2.27
N ARG A 161 -20.21 7.91 -1.61
CA ARG A 161 -20.21 6.85 -0.60
C ARG A 161 -20.02 5.48 -1.25
N SER A 162 -20.77 5.21 -2.34
CA SER A 162 -20.63 3.98 -3.11
C SER A 162 -19.21 3.78 -3.61
N ASN A 163 -18.59 4.82 -4.15
CA ASN A 163 -17.20 4.76 -4.63
C ASN A 163 -16.22 4.49 -3.51
N ARG A 164 -16.39 5.10 -2.33
CA ARG A 164 -15.57 4.83 -1.15
C ARG A 164 -15.72 3.38 -0.69
N ASP A 165 -16.95 2.87 -0.63
CA ASP A 165 -17.20 1.49 -0.22
C ASP A 165 -16.60 0.49 -1.21
N LYS A 166 -16.55 0.79 -2.51
CA LYS A 166 -15.88 -0.03 -3.52
C LYS A 166 -14.37 -0.06 -3.29
N ALA A 167 -13.73 1.09 -3.08
CA ALA A 167 -12.30 1.18 -2.82
C ALA A 167 -11.93 0.48 -1.51
N ASP A 168 -12.72 0.64 -0.44
CA ASP A 168 -12.52 -0.07 0.82
C ASP A 168 -12.64 -1.59 0.64
N LYS A 169 -13.60 -2.08 -0.17
CA LYS A 169 -13.76 -3.50 -0.48
C LYS A 169 -12.58 -4.03 -1.31
N ALA A 170 -12.10 -3.26 -2.29
CA ALA A 170 -10.94 -3.65 -3.10
C ALA A 170 -9.67 -3.75 -2.23
N ALA A 171 -9.43 -2.78 -1.34
CA ALA A 171 -8.34 -2.84 -0.38
C ALA A 171 -8.46 -4.07 0.56
N LEU A 172 -9.68 -4.38 1.04
CA LEU A 172 -9.94 -5.58 1.84
C LEU A 172 -9.66 -6.86 1.03
N THR A 173 -10.02 -6.89 -0.26
CA THR A 173 -9.70 -8.01 -1.16
C THR A 173 -8.18 -8.17 -1.28
N GLY A 174 -7.42 -7.08 -1.46
CA GLY A 174 -5.96 -7.13 -1.44
C GLY A 174 -5.39 -7.74 -0.17
N VAL A 175 -5.91 -7.33 1.01
CA VAL A 175 -5.52 -7.95 2.29
C VAL A 175 -5.81 -9.46 2.31
N ASN A 176 -6.98 -9.88 1.84
CA ASN A 176 -7.37 -11.30 1.81
C ASN A 176 -6.50 -12.12 0.86
N VAL A 177 -6.13 -11.56 -0.30
CA VAL A 177 -5.19 -12.21 -1.24
C VAL A 177 -3.84 -12.45 -0.58
N PHE A 178 -3.26 -11.45 0.07
CA PHE A 178 -2.00 -11.62 0.79
C PHE A 178 -2.11 -12.56 2.00
N ALA A 179 -3.28 -12.62 2.67
CA ALA A 179 -3.53 -13.60 3.71
C ALA A 179 -3.51 -15.03 3.17
N LEU A 180 -4.14 -15.26 2.00
CA LEU A 180 -4.09 -16.54 1.31
C LEU A 180 -2.66 -16.94 0.96
N LEU A 181 -1.87 -16.03 0.40
CA LEU A 181 -0.46 -16.26 0.04
C LEU A 181 0.44 -16.59 1.24
N THR A 182 0.06 -16.23 2.45
CA THR A 182 0.79 -16.56 3.68
C THR A 182 0.25 -17.80 4.41
N ASP A 183 -0.86 -18.40 3.93
CA ASP A 183 -1.48 -19.58 4.51
C ASP A 183 -1.01 -20.87 3.80
N ARG A 184 -0.01 -21.51 4.38
CA ARG A 184 0.62 -22.74 3.84
C ARG A 184 -0.28 -23.96 3.88
N THR A 185 -1.43 -23.89 4.53
CA THR A 185 -2.41 -24.99 4.53
C THR A 185 -3.32 -24.96 3.30
N ARG A 186 -3.33 -23.86 2.56
CA ARG A 186 -4.21 -23.61 1.41
C ARG A 186 -3.47 -23.37 0.10
N THR A 187 -2.13 -23.40 0.13
CA THR A 187 -1.30 -23.11 -1.03
C THR A 187 -0.18 -24.14 -1.21
N GLU A 188 0.17 -24.42 -2.47
CA GLU A 188 1.30 -25.25 -2.88
C GLU A 188 2.20 -24.46 -3.83
N GLU A 189 3.43 -24.97 -4.02
CA GLU A 189 4.45 -24.43 -4.94
C GLU A 189 4.81 -22.94 -4.68
N PHE A 190 4.55 -22.46 -3.48
CA PHE A 190 4.79 -21.07 -3.10
C PHE A 190 5.21 -21.00 -1.63
N ASP A 191 6.30 -20.30 -1.34
CA ASP A 191 6.81 -20.16 0.01
C ASP A 191 7.14 -18.70 0.39
N ASN A 192 7.75 -18.52 1.56
CA ASN A 192 8.12 -17.18 2.03
C ASN A 192 9.28 -16.58 1.22
N ALA A 193 10.14 -17.42 0.61
CA ALA A 193 11.21 -16.94 -0.24
C ALA A 193 10.65 -16.38 -1.54
N ASP A 194 9.66 -17.06 -2.15
CA ASP A 194 8.97 -16.58 -3.35
C ASP A 194 8.29 -15.24 -3.12
N LEU A 195 7.53 -15.12 -2.02
CA LEU A 195 6.88 -13.85 -1.67
C LEU A 195 7.91 -12.74 -1.42
N ASN A 196 9.01 -13.07 -0.72
CA ASN A 196 10.07 -12.12 -0.45
C ASN A 196 10.81 -11.69 -1.72
N ASN A 197 11.05 -12.60 -2.66
CA ASN A 197 11.65 -12.31 -3.96
C ASN A 197 10.71 -11.48 -4.85
N PHE A 198 9.40 -11.75 -4.81
CA PHE A 198 8.40 -10.94 -5.51
C PHE A 198 8.37 -9.49 -5.01
N ILE A 199 8.48 -9.26 -3.69
CA ILE A 199 8.52 -7.94 -3.07
C ILE A 199 9.89 -7.28 -3.30
N ASN A 200 10.98 -8.03 -3.09
CA ASN A 200 12.35 -7.55 -3.20
C ASN A 200 13.00 -8.09 -4.48
N PHE A 201 12.37 -7.80 -5.62
CA PHE A 201 12.75 -8.30 -6.94
C PHE A 201 14.20 -7.94 -7.34
N ASP A 202 14.75 -6.86 -6.81
CA ASP A 202 16.14 -6.44 -6.98
C ASP A 202 17.17 -7.50 -6.55
N ARG A 203 16.75 -8.48 -5.74
CA ARG A 203 17.62 -9.59 -5.29
C ARG A 203 17.74 -10.71 -6.31
N VAL A 204 16.80 -10.80 -7.24
CA VAL A 204 16.64 -11.91 -8.18
C VAL A 204 16.54 -11.45 -9.63
N THR A 205 16.62 -10.16 -9.88
CA THR A 205 16.64 -9.53 -11.21
C THR A 205 17.74 -8.48 -11.29
N ASP A 206 17.98 -7.93 -12.48
CA ASP A 206 18.95 -6.84 -12.70
C ASP A 206 18.34 -5.45 -12.42
N ASN A 207 17.14 -5.38 -11.87
CA ASN A 207 16.48 -4.11 -11.56
C ASN A 207 17.01 -3.49 -10.27
N GLU A 208 17.15 -2.17 -10.27
CA GLU A 208 17.45 -1.41 -9.06
C GLU A 208 16.23 -1.33 -8.12
N PRO A 209 16.46 -1.31 -6.79
CA PRO A 209 15.37 -1.11 -5.83
C PRO A 209 14.60 0.19 -6.11
N SER A 210 13.28 0.11 -6.11
CA SER A 210 12.43 1.26 -6.43
C SER A 210 11.08 1.24 -5.71
N ALA A 211 10.39 2.38 -5.72
CA ALA A 211 8.99 2.44 -5.36
C ALA A 211 8.14 2.00 -6.56
N THR A 212 7.30 1.00 -6.35
CA THR A 212 6.52 0.34 -7.42
C THR A 212 5.04 0.31 -7.09
N THR A 213 4.22 0.12 -8.13
CA THR A 213 2.80 -0.22 -7.93
C THR A 213 2.59 -1.72 -8.08
N LEU A 214 1.74 -2.26 -7.22
CA LEU A 214 1.17 -3.59 -7.40
C LEU A 214 -0.14 -3.46 -8.17
N VAL A 215 -0.32 -4.29 -9.20
CA VAL A 215 -1.53 -4.34 -10.01
C VAL A 215 -2.11 -5.74 -9.91
N VAL A 216 -3.32 -5.85 -9.34
CA VAL A 216 -4.06 -7.12 -9.28
C VAL A 216 -5.00 -7.18 -10.48
N CYS A 217 -4.90 -8.22 -11.27
CA CYS A 217 -5.74 -8.43 -12.44
C CYS A 217 -6.11 -9.92 -12.58
N ASN A 218 -7.20 -10.18 -13.30
CA ASN A 218 -7.40 -11.52 -13.87
C ASN A 218 -6.20 -11.83 -14.75
N ASN A 219 -5.94 -13.10 -15.05
CA ASN A 219 -4.80 -13.49 -15.89
C ASN A 219 -4.87 -12.88 -17.31
N GLU A 220 -4.90 -11.55 -17.35
CA GLU A 220 -4.96 -10.70 -18.54
C GLU A 220 -3.72 -9.83 -18.61
N LYS A 221 -3.40 -9.33 -19.80
CA LYS A 221 -2.23 -8.46 -19.98
C LYS A 221 -2.42 -7.14 -19.23
N THR A 222 -1.54 -6.87 -18.27
CA THR A 222 -1.51 -5.57 -17.58
C THR A 222 -1.17 -4.47 -18.58
N PRO A 223 -1.95 -3.38 -18.62
CA PRO A 223 -1.62 -2.25 -19.47
C PRO A 223 -0.25 -1.68 -19.12
N GLN A 224 0.64 -1.69 -20.07
CA GLN A 224 1.97 -1.09 -19.95
C GLN A 224 2.08 0.10 -20.92
N ASN A 225 2.94 1.02 -20.59
CA ASN A 225 3.36 2.10 -21.48
C ASN A 225 4.90 2.13 -21.57
N SER A 226 5.45 3.02 -22.38
CA SER A 226 6.91 3.12 -22.58
C SER A 226 7.72 3.44 -21.31
N ASN A 227 7.06 3.79 -20.20
CA ASN A 227 7.70 4.19 -18.94
C ASN A 227 7.50 3.16 -17.83
N THR A 228 6.77 2.08 -18.09
CA THR A 228 6.46 1.04 -17.09
C THR A 228 7.01 -0.31 -17.52
N HIS A 229 7.42 -1.10 -16.53
CA HIS A 229 8.01 -2.42 -16.71
C HIS A 229 7.55 -3.35 -15.58
N ILE A 230 7.22 -4.60 -15.89
CA ILE A 230 6.86 -5.62 -14.89
C ILE A 230 8.15 -6.33 -14.44
N ALA A 231 8.65 -5.92 -13.28
CA ALA A 231 9.85 -6.52 -12.71
C ALA A 231 9.60 -7.91 -12.11
N ALA A 232 8.43 -8.09 -11.49
CA ALA A 232 8.05 -9.37 -10.90
C ALA A 232 6.55 -9.63 -11.08
N MET A 233 6.20 -10.89 -11.26
CA MET A 233 4.82 -11.37 -11.37
C MET A 233 4.58 -12.51 -10.41
N LEU A 234 3.46 -12.47 -9.72
CA LEU A 234 2.94 -13.56 -8.91
C LEU A 234 1.65 -14.07 -9.55
N HIS A 235 1.67 -15.28 -10.09
CA HIS A 235 0.51 -15.96 -10.64
C HIS A 235 -0.17 -16.80 -9.54
N ILE A 236 -1.45 -16.58 -9.34
CA ILE A 236 -2.28 -17.25 -8.32
C ILE A 236 -3.35 -18.03 -9.04
N THR A 237 -3.27 -19.34 -9.01
CA THR A 237 -4.17 -20.22 -9.78
C THR A 237 -4.64 -21.41 -8.96
N SER A 238 -5.83 -21.93 -9.27
CA SER A 238 -6.33 -23.21 -8.74
C SER A 238 -5.98 -24.41 -9.65
N SER A 239 -5.32 -24.19 -10.79
CA SER A 239 -4.97 -25.24 -11.75
C SER A 239 -3.53 -25.12 -12.20
N ARG A 240 -2.81 -26.26 -12.23
CA ARG A 240 -1.42 -26.37 -12.71
C ARG A 240 -1.30 -26.18 -14.23
N ASP A 241 -2.39 -26.39 -14.96
CA ASP A 241 -2.41 -26.40 -16.43
C ASP A 241 -2.74 -25.02 -17.02
N ARG A 242 -2.83 -23.96 -16.21
CA ARG A 242 -3.14 -22.61 -16.69
C ARG A 242 -1.87 -21.86 -17.06
N ASP A 243 -1.81 -21.47 -18.31
CA ASP A 243 -0.72 -20.65 -18.85
C ASP A 243 -0.86 -19.17 -18.42
N ILE A 244 0.27 -18.53 -18.26
CA ILE A 244 0.33 -17.10 -17.98
C ILE A 244 0.19 -16.33 -19.29
N VAL A 245 -0.71 -15.34 -19.30
CA VAL A 245 -0.97 -14.51 -20.47
C VAL A 245 0.02 -13.32 -20.52
N GLY A 246 0.72 -13.17 -21.65
CA GLY A 246 1.59 -12.04 -21.94
C GLY A 246 3.08 -12.37 -21.97
N GLU A 247 3.91 -11.33 -21.98
CA GLU A 247 5.37 -11.50 -21.93
C GLU A 247 5.81 -11.88 -20.52
N PRO A 248 6.78 -12.79 -20.38
CA PRO A 248 7.28 -13.16 -19.07
C PRO A 248 7.96 -11.95 -18.41
N PRO A 249 7.75 -11.71 -17.09
CA PRO A 249 8.47 -10.70 -16.33
C PRO A 249 9.93 -11.16 -16.08
N ASP A 250 10.72 -10.29 -15.47
CA ASP A 250 12.10 -10.64 -15.08
C ASP A 250 12.12 -11.69 -13.95
N TYR A 251 11.12 -11.67 -13.08
CA TYR A 251 10.89 -12.69 -12.04
C TYR A 251 9.44 -13.15 -12.05
N LEU A 252 9.26 -14.46 -12.05
CA LEU A 252 7.94 -15.11 -12.01
C LEU A 252 7.89 -16.12 -10.88
N CYS A 253 6.85 -16.08 -10.07
CA CYS A 253 6.49 -17.16 -9.15
C CYS A 253 5.01 -17.53 -9.28
N THR A 254 4.69 -18.76 -8.99
CA THR A 254 3.32 -19.31 -9.06
C THR A 254 2.90 -19.79 -7.68
N CYS A 255 1.68 -19.46 -7.30
CA CYS A 255 1.02 -19.94 -6.10
C CYS A 255 -0.19 -20.78 -6.52
N ILE A 256 -0.17 -22.07 -6.24
CA ILE A 256 -1.30 -22.96 -6.49
C ILE A 256 -2.18 -22.99 -5.25
N VAL A 257 -3.44 -22.61 -5.43
CA VAL A 257 -4.46 -22.60 -4.36
C VAL A 257 -5.16 -23.96 -4.36
N THR A 258 -5.07 -24.64 -3.22
CA THR A 258 -5.64 -26.00 -3.04
C THR A 258 -6.98 -26.00 -2.32
N ASP A 259 -7.52 -24.81 -1.98
CA ASP A 259 -8.82 -24.67 -1.31
C ASP A 259 -9.97 -25.05 -2.25
N PRO A 260 -10.77 -26.10 -1.91
CA PRO A 260 -11.88 -26.55 -2.74
C PRO A 260 -12.98 -25.50 -2.97
N GLU A 261 -13.09 -24.49 -2.07
CA GLU A 261 -14.05 -23.40 -2.22
C GLU A 261 -13.58 -22.33 -3.21
N MET A 262 -12.33 -22.40 -3.65
CA MET A 262 -11.69 -21.43 -4.56
C MET A 262 -11.38 -22.07 -5.93
N ASN A 263 -12.31 -22.83 -6.47
CA ASN A 263 -12.20 -23.36 -7.84
C ASN A 263 -12.24 -22.21 -8.85
N ASP A 264 -11.50 -22.32 -9.94
CA ASP A 264 -11.40 -21.33 -11.03
C ASP A 264 -10.67 -20.02 -10.71
N LEU A 265 -9.84 -19.98 -9.66
CA LEU A 265 -8.92 -18.88 -9.48
C LEU A 265 -7.89 -18.83 -10.61
N ASP A 266 -7.74 -17.64 -11.18
CA ASP A 266 -6.71 -17.36 -12.18
C ASP A 266 -6.41 -15.86 -12.17
N TYR A 267 -5.62 -15.44 -11.21
CA TYR A 267 -5.25 -14.04 -10.99
C TYR A 267 -3.75 -13.88 -11.03
N ARG A 268 -3.31 -12.66 -11.26
CA ARG A 268 -1.91 -12.30 -11.09
C ARG A 268 -1.78 -10.97 -10.36
N ILE A 269 -0.64 -10.82 -9.71
CA ILE A 269 -0.19 -9.56 -9.14
C ILE A 269 1.09 -9.18 -9.85
N ASP A 270 1.07 -8.07 -10.57
CA ASP A 270 2.24 -7.53 -11.25
C ASP A 270 2.90 -6.46 -10.38
N ASN A 271 4.20 -6.57 -10.18
CA ASN A 271 5.02 -5.55 -9.52
C ASN A 271 5.64 -4.65 -10.58
N VAL A 272 5.12 -3.42 -10.70
CA VAL A 272 5.35 -2.55 -11.85
C VAL A 272 6.26 -1.38 -11.48
N ILE A 273 7.48 -1.39 -12.01
CA ILE A 273 8.41 -0.24 -11.99
C ILE A 273 7.83 0.87 -12.86
N GLY A 274 7.99 2.14 -12.43
CA GLY A 274 7.45 3.31 -13.14
C GLY A 274 5.99 3.59 -12.85
N GLY A 275 5.23 2.66 -12.24
CA GLY A 275 3.83 2.84 -11.92
C GLY A 275 3.57 3.98 -10.93
N ILE A 276 4.45 4.16 -9.92
CA ILE A 276 4.38 5.32 -9.00
C ILE A 276 4.61 6.63 -9.75
N ASP A 277 5.54 6.67 -10.71
CA ASP A 277 5.80 7.87 -11.53
C ASP A 277 4.61 8.23 -12.41
N ASP A 278 3.96 7.23 -13.00
CA ASP A 278 2.73 7.44 -13.76
C ASP A 278 1.63 8.01 -12.86
N ARG A 279 1.52 7.50 -11.64
CA ARG A 279 0.53 7.97 -10.68
C ARG A 279 0.83 9.40 -10.21
N ILE A 280 2.09 9.76 -9.99
CA ILE A 280 2.53 11.12 -9.69
C ILE A 280 2.14 12.06 -10.84
N ARG A 281 2.49 11.74 -12.09
CA ARG A 281 2.10 12.54 -13.27
C ARG A 281 0.60 12.72 -13.40
N TYR A 282 -0.15 11.67 -13.12
CA TYR A 282 -1.62 11.72 -13.13
C TYR A 282 -2.16 12.73 -12.12
N TYR A 283 -1.67 12.71 -10.86
CA TYR A 283 -2.10 13.65 -9.83
C TYR A 283 -1.68 15.09 -10.13
N GLU A 284 -0.48 15.32 -10.61
CA GLU A 284 -0.01 16.65 -11.03
C GLU A 284 -0.94 17.25 -12.09
N LYS A 285 -1.29 16.48 -13.11
CA LYS A 285 -2.24 16.90 -14.15
C LYS A 285 -3.62 17.20 -13.60
N ARG A 286 -4.15 16.34 -12.71
CA ARG A 286 -5.49 16.52 -12.09
C ARG A 286 -5.55 17.75 -11.20
N ILE A 287 -4.53 18.00 -10.41
CA ILE A 287 -4.44 19.17 -9.53
C ILE A 287 -4.37 20.46 -10.38
N ALA A 288 -3.58 20.47 -11.45
CA ALA A 288 -3.51 21.61 -12.37
C ALA A 288 -4.87 21.91 -12.99
N GLN A 289 -5.56 20.90 -13.54
CA GLN A 289 -6.91 21.05 -14.11
C GLN A 289 -7.95 21.54 -13.09
N HIS A 290 -7.85 21.07 -11.83
CA HIS A 290 -8.76 21.49 -10.77
C HIS A 290 -8.53 22.96 -10.39
N ASN A 291 -7.27 23.40 -10.34
CA ASN A 291 -6.89 24.77 -10.02
C ASN A 291 -7.29 25.75 -11.14
N GLU A 292 -7.12 25.36 -12.41
CA GLU A 292 -7.58 26.14 -13.58
C GLU A 292 -9.11 26.37 -13.52
N LYS A 293 -9.88 25.30 -13.24
CA LYS A 293 -11.34 25.41 -13.12
C LYS A 293 -11.80 26.31 -11.98
N LYS A 294 -10.97 26.51 -10.97
CA LYS A 294 -11.30 27.33 -9.77
C LYS A 294 -10.70 28.73 -9.81
N ASN A 295 -10.03 29.14 -10.89
CA ASN A 295 -9.26 30.39 -10.98
C ASN A 295 -8.26 30.60 -9.83
N PHE A 296 -7.71 29.54 -9.27
CA PHE A 296 -6.62 29.64 -8.28
C PHE A 296 -5.27 29.67 -9.00
N LYS A 297 -4.35 30.52 -8.49
CA LYS A 297 -2.93 30.52 -8.94
C LYS A 297 -2.38 29.09 -8.83
N THR A 298 -1.76 28.60 -9.90
CA THR A 298 -1.14 27.28 -9.98
C THR A 298 -0.21 27.07 -8.79
N MET A 299 -0.51 26.10 -7.94
CA MET A 299 0.47 25.65 -6.95
C MET A 299 1.62 24.97 -7.70
N LYS A 300 2.85 25.39 -7.43
CA LYS A 300 4.03 24.67 -7.94
C LYS A 300 3.97 23.22 -7.46
N GLY A 301 4.17 22.28 -8.37
CA GLY A 301 4.32 20.88 -8.01
C GLY A 301 5.49 20.71 -7.02
N VAL A 302 5.28 19.89 -5.98
CA VAL A 302 6.36 19.54 -5.05
C VAL A 302 7.22 18.47 -5.73
N ASP A 303 8.51 18.70 -5.83
CA ASP A 303 9.47 17.73 -6.40
C ASP A 303 10.05 16.81 -5.32
N VAL A 304 10.61 15.68 -5.71
CA VAL A 304 11.35 14.78 -4.81
C VAL A 304 12.58 15.49 -4.21
N SER A 305 13.13 16.49 -4.92
CA SER A 305 14.17 17.39 -4.40
C SER A 305 13.75 18.18 -3.15
N ASP A 306 12.44 18.29 -2.89
CA ASP A 306 11.89 18.99 -1.73
C ASP A 306 11.70 18.06 -0.52
N ALA A 307 12.13 16.80 -0.62
CA ALA A 307 12.11 15.86 0.49
C ALA A 307 13.13 16.28 1.57
N ASN A 308 12.76 16.10 2.84
CA ASN A 308 13.69 16.28 3.94
C ASN A 308 14.79 15.19 3.94
N GLU A 309 15.74 15.27 4.87
CA GLU A 309 16.84 14.30 5.00
C GLU A 309 16.37 12.86 5.19
N ASP A 310 15.14 12.64 5.64
CA ASP A 310 14.50 11.33 5.81
C ASP A 310 13.72 10.85 4.58
N GLY A 311 13.64 11.65 3.50
CA GLY A 311 12.95 11.35 2.26
C GLY A 311 11.45 11.67 2.27
N PHE A 312 10.96 12.44 3.27
CA PHE A 312 9.55 12.82 3.38
C PHE A 312 9.27 14.14 2.68
N VAL A 313 8.13 14.21 1.98
CA VAL A 313 7.57 15.39 1.33
C VAL A 313 6.29 15.81 2.03
N PHE A 314 6.14 17.10 2.33
CA PHE A 314 5.05 17.66 3.13
C PHE A 314 4.11 18.58 2.33
#